data_54b9e89efab03674947c1b1d48f46013
#
_entry.id   54b9e89efab03674947c1b1d48f46013
#
_cell.length_a   1.000
_cell.length_b   1.000
_cell.length_c   1.000
_cell.angle_alpha   90.00
_cell.angle_beta   90.00
_cell.angle_gamma   90.00
#
_symmetry.space_group_name_H-M   'P 1'
#
loop_
_entity.id
_entity.type
_entity.pdbx_description
1 polymer ?
#
loop_
_entity_poly.entity_id
_entity_poly.type
_entity_poly.pdbx_seq_one_letter_code
_entity_poly.pdbx_strand_id
1 'polypeptide(L)'
;HEYQAKDILADFGVDVQRGMVANNKDEAIAAAKKLTEETGTSLHVIKAQIHAGGRGKGGGVKLAKDLTELEIIVNQIIGMQLITPQTPPEGKKVNKVLVAEDVYYPGDSEPQEFYVSILLNRGVGKNMIMYSTEGGMDIETVAENTPELIFTEEIDPVHGLYPFQARNVAFNLGLSGDAYKGMLKFITTLYNAYVESDAS
;
A
#
# COMPACT_ATOMS: atom_id res chain seq x y z
N HIS A 1 10.81 -0.59 -4.94
CA HIS A 1 9.60 0.09 -5.44
C HIS A 1 8.34 -0.63 -4.97
N GLU A 2 7.20 0.08 -4.99
CA GLU A 2 5.89 -0.46 -4.59
C GLU A 2 5.55 -1.78 -5.30
N TYR A 3 5.74 -1.86 -6.60
CA TYR A 3 5.42 -3.07 -7.37
C TYR A 3 6.25 -4.28 -6.92
N GLN A 4 7.54 -4.08 -6.59
CA GLN A 4 8.41 -5.16 -6.10
C GLN A 4 7.96 -5.67 -4.73
N ALA A 5 7.55 -4.77 -3.84
CA ALA A 5 6.99 -5.16 -2.55
C ALA A 5 5.67 -5.92 -2.71
N LYS A 6 4.82 -5.50 -3.65
CA LYS A 6 3.57 -6.21 -3.98
C LYS A 6 3.83 -7.61 -4.52
N ASP A 7 4.83 -7.77 -5.40
CA ASP A 7 5.19 -9.09 -5.94
C ASP A 7 5.62 -10.03 -4.80
N ILE A 8 6.49 -9.56 -3.89
CA ILE A 8 6.90 -10.33 -2.71
C ILE A 8 5.69 -10.69 -1.84
N LEU A 9 4.83 -9.73 -1.52
CA LEU A 9 3.65 -9.98 -0.68
C LEU A 9 2.68 -10.98 -1.33
N ALA A 10 2.50 -10.90 -2.65
CA ALA A 10 1.68 -11.84 -3.41
C ALA A 10 2.25 -13.27 -3.37
N ASP A 11 3.58 -13.43 -3.46
CA ASP A 11 4.26 -14.73 -3.36
C ASP A 11 4.03 -15.38 -1.99
N PHE A 12 3.87 -14.58 -0.93
CA PHE A 12 3.46 -15.06 0.39
C PHE A 12 1.94 -15.28 0.55
N GLY A 13 1.14 -14.97 -0.47
CA GLY A 13 -0.31 -15.14 -0.46
C GLY A 13 -1.09 -14.01 0.21
N VAL A 14 -0.49 -12.82 0.27
CA VAL A 14 -1.21 -11.58 0.62
C VAL A 14 -2.00 -11.12 -0.61
N ASP A 15 -3.28 -10.84 -0.43
CA ASP A 15 -4.09 -10.24 -1.48
C ASP A 15 -3.65 -8.78 -1.70
N VAL A 16 -3.09 -8.51 -2.88
CA VAL A 16 -2.60 -7.19 -3.26
C VAL A 16 -3.39 -6.64 -4.44
N GLN A 17 -3.55 -5.30 -4.49
CA GLN A 17 -4.09 -4.62 -5.66
C GLN A 17 -3.27 -5.00 -6.89
N ARG A 18 -3.93 -5.49 -7.95
CA ARG A 18 -3.27 -5.88 -9.20
C ARG A 18 -2.71 -4.64 -9.91
N GLY A 19 -1.57 -4.83 -10.56
CA GLY A 19 -0.96 -3.75 -11.31
C GLY A 19 0.20 -4.23 -12.17
N MET A 20 0.54 -3.42 -13.16
CA MET A 20 1.64 -3.70 -14.10
C MET A 20 2.51 -2.48 -14.25
N VAL A 21 3.82 -2.69 -14.26
CA VAL A 21 4.81 -1.61 -14.47
C VAL A 21 4.84 -1.24 -15.94
N ALA A 22 4.94 0.07 -16.20
CA ALA A 22 5.13 0.62 -17.53
C ALA A 22 6.23 1.68 -17.51
N ASN A 23 7.14 1.62 -18.50
CA ASN A 23 8.25 2.55 -18.65
C ASN A 23 7.93 3.67 -19.67
N ASN A 24 6.85 3.51 -20.40
CA ASN A 24 6.38 4.45 -21.42
C ASN A 24 4.86 4.33 -21.59
N LYS A 25 4.32 5.24 -22.41
CA LYS A 25 2.90 5.33 -22.68
C LYS A 25 2.31 4.04 -23.29
N ASP A 26 2.99 3.46 -24.25
CA ASP A 26 2.46 2.30 -24.99
C ASP A 26 2.37 1.07 -24.08
N GLU A 27 3.37 0.87 -23.22
CA GLU A 27 3.35 -0.16 -22.19
C GLU A 27 2.22 0.10 -21.18
N ALA A 28 1.96 1.36 -20.80
CA ALA A 28 0.89 1.70 -19.87
C ALA A 28 -0.50 1.42 -20.46
N ILE A 29 -0.72 1.72 -21.73
CA ILE A 29 -1.97 1.41 -22.43
C ILE A 29 -2.17 -0.11 -22.54
N ALA A 30 -1.10 -0.86 -22.85
CA ALA A 30 -1.16 -2.32 -22.90
C ALA A 30 -1.48 -2.92 -21.53
N ALA A 31 -0.84 -2.40 -20.46
CA ALA A 31 -1.10 -2.80 -19.08
C ALA A 31 -2.57 -2.55 -18.68
N ALA A 32 -3.10 -1.37 -18.98
CA ALA A 32 -4.48 -1.01 -18.66
C ALA A 32 -5.50 -1.92 -19.38
N LYS A 33 -5.30 -2.21 -20.67
CA LYS A 33 -6.17 -3.14 -21.41
C LYS A 33 -6.17 -4.52 -20.79
N LYS A 34 -4.99 -5.04 -20.46
CA LYS A 34 -4.85 -6.35 -19.85
C LYS A 34 -5.49 -6.39 -18.46
N LEU A 35 -5.30 -5.36 -17.63
CA LEU A 35 -5.98 -5.26 -16.33
C LEU A 35 -7.50 -5.22 -16.49
N THR A 36 -8.02 -4.48 -17.48
CA THR A 36 -9.46 -4.46 -17.76
C THR A 36 -10.00 -5.84 -18.15
N GLU A 37 -9.26 -6.59 -18.95
CA GLU A 37 -9.63 -7.96 -19.33
C GLU A 37 -9.65 -8.92 -18.11
N GLU A 38 -8.68 -8.76 -17.22
CA GLU A 38 -8.54 -9.63 -16.03
C GLU A 38 -9.48 -9.28 -14.87
N THR A 39 -9.84 -8.00 -14.71
CA THR A 39 -10.58 -7.51 -13.53
C THR A 39 -11.98 -7.00 -13.86
N GLY A 40 -12.26 -6.69 -15.12
CA GLY A 40 -13.51 -6.08 -15.57
C GLY A 40 -13.63 -4.58 -15.26
N THR A 41 -12.66 -3.96 -14.58
CA THR A 41 -12.67 -2.52 -14.29
C THR A 41 -12.02 -1.72 -15.42
N SER A 42 -12.61 -0.59 -15.80
CA SER A 42 -12.02 0.39 -16.72
C SER A 42 -11.30 1.53 -16.00
N LEU A 43 -11.41 1.57 -14.67
CA LEU A 43 -10.77 2.58 -13.84
C LEU A 43 -9.37 2.13 -13.43
N HIS A 44 -8.37 2.96 -13.70
CA HIS A 44 -6.98 2.64 -13.41
C HIS A 44 -6.31 3.73 -12.58
N VAL A 45 -5.51 3.33 -11.60
CA VAL A 45 -4.70 4.25 -10.82
C VAL A 45 -3.27 4.22 -11.33
N ILE A 46 -2.76 5.36 -11.75
CA ILE A 46 -1.39 5.53 -12.24
C ILE A 46 -0.54 6.04 -11.08
N LYS A 47 0.46 5.26 -10.69
CA LYS A 47 1.31 5.54 -9.52
C LYS A 47 2.77 5.67 -9.95
N ALA A 48 3.36 6.84 -9.78
CA ALA A 48 4.79 7.05 -9.97
C ALA A 48 5.62 6.07 -9.14
N GLN A 49 6.65 5.49 -9.72
CA GLN A 49 7.53 4.55 -9.03
C GLN A 49 8.86 5.24 -8.72
N ILE A 50 8.99 5.79 -7.52
CA ILE A 50 10.22 6.34 -6.95
C ILE A 50 10.47 5.75 -5.55
N HIS A 51 11.71 5.84 -5.07
CA HIS A 51 12.06 5.46 -3.69
C HIS A 51 11.76 6.63 -2.73
N ALA A 52 10.47 6.92 -2.53
CA ALA A 52 9.99 7.86 -1.53
C ALA A 52 8.49 7.62 -1.28
N GLY A 53 8.04 7.87 -0.07
CA GLY A 53 6.63 7.95 0.28
C GLY A 53 6.00 9.30 -0.08
N GLY A 54 4.71 9.49 0.24
CA GLY A 54 4.01 10.76 0.01
C GLY A 54 3.76 11.11 -1.46
N ARG A 55 3.85 10.14 -2.38
CA ARG A 55 3.73 10.35 -3.83
C ARG A 55 2.39 10.97 -4.24
N GLY A 56 1.31 10.61 -3.54
CA GLY A 56 -0.01 11.20 -3.79
C GLY A 56 -0.02 12.71 -3.57
N LYS A 57 0.57 13.19 -2.48
CA LYS A 57 0.69 14.62 -2.16
C LYS A 57 1.51 15.39 -3.20
N GLY A 58 2.52 14.75 -3.78
CA GLY A 58 3.34 15.32 -4.85
C GLY A 58 2.71 15.24 -6.24
N GLY A 59 1.49 14.71 -6.38
CA GLY A 59 0.82 14.55 -7.69
C GLY A 59 1.28 13.33 -8.50
N GLY A 60 2.02 12.43 -7.87
CA GLY A 60 2.53 11.19 -8.49
C GLY A 60 1.53 10.01 -8.46
N VAL A 61 0.30 10.23 -7.99
CA VAL A 61 -0.79 9.22 -8.00
C VAL A 61 -2.04 9.88 -8.57
N LYS A 62 -2.57 9.33 -9.64
CA LYS A 62 -3.76 9.86 -10.32
C LYS A 62 -4.67 8.73 -10.81
N LEU A 63 -5.98 8.95 -10.76
CA LEU A 63 -6.99 8.07 -11.32
C LEU A 63 -7.23 8.44 -12.79
N ALA A 64 -7.26 7.43 -13.65
CA ALA A 64 -7.68 7.53 -15.05
C ALA A 64 -9.01 6.79 -15.22
N LYS A 65 -9.98 7.46 -15.83
CA LYS A 65 -11.33 6.91 -16.07
C LYS A 65 -11.44 6.15 -17.37
N ASP A 66 -10.54 6.43 -18.29
CA ASP A 66 -10.45 5.78 -19.60
C ASP A 66 -9.01 5.80 -20.13
N LEU A 67 -8.79 5.17 -21.30
CA LEU A 67 -7.47 5.09 -21.91
C LEU A 67 -6.94 6.43 -22.41
N THR A 68 -7.80 7.37 -22.77
CA THR A 68 -7.40 8.72 -23.22
C THR A 68 -6.85 9.52 -22.03
N GLU A 69 -7.55 9.49 -20.91
CA GLU A 69 -7.09 10.14 -19.68
C GLU A 69 -5.82 9.48 -19.15
N LEU A 70 -5.73 8.13 -19.24
CA LEU A 70 -4.53 7.38 -18.87
C LEU A 70 -3.31 7.84 -19.67
N GLU A 71 -3.43 8.00 -20.99
CA GLU A 71 -2.35 8.48 -21.86
C GLU A 71 -1.87 9.88 -21.41
N ILE A 72 -2.79 10.78 -21.13
CA ILE A 72 -2.47 12.14 -20.68
C ILE A 72 -1.72 12.09 -19.33
N ILE A 73 -2.22 11.31 -18.40
CA ILE A 73 -1.64 11.18 -17.04
C ILE A 73 -0.24 10.56 -17.11
N VAL A 74 -0.05 9.50 -17.88
CA VAL A 74 1.25 8.84 -18.03
C VAL A 74 2.28 9.79 -18.61
N ASN A 75 1.92 10.56 -19.64
CA ASN A 75 2.80 11.57 -20.24
C ASN A 75 3.15 12.71 -19.26
N GLN A 76 2.28 13.03 -18.30
CA GLN A 76 2.57 14.00 -17.23
C GLN A 76 3.50 13.46 -16.16
N ILE A 77 3.34 12.18 -15.79
CA ILE A 77 4.04 11.56 -14.66
C ILE A 77 5.42 11.04 -15.07
N ILE A 78 5.55 10.36 -16.20
CA ILE A 78 6.86 9.86 -16.66
C ILE A 78 7.73 11.06 -17.08
N GLY A 79 8.90 11.13 -16.48
CA GLY A 79 9.88 12.22 -16.71
C GLY A 79 9.74 13.40 -15.76
N MET A 80 8.64 13.51 -14.99
CA MET A 80 8.50 14.60 -14.01
C MET A 80 9.51 14.48 -12.87
N GLN A 81 9.90 15.62 -12.29
CA GLN A 81 10.59 15.68 -11.00
C GLN A 81 9.53 15.67 -9.89
N LEU A 82 9.38 14.53 -9.24
CA LEU A 82 8.39 14.37 -8.18
C LEU A 82 8.96 14.79 -6.84
N ILE A 83 8.36 15.81 -6.25
CA ILE A 83 8.70 16.32 -4.92
C ILE A 83 7.67 15.79 -3.92
N THR A 84 8.14 15.17 -2.86
CA THR A 84 7.33 14.67 -1.74
C THR A 84 7.99 15.07 -0.42
N PRO A 85 7.30 14.94 0.72
CA PRO A 85 7.92 15.17 2.04
C PRO A 85 9.17 14.32 2.31
N GLN A 86 9.34 13.21 1.59
CA GLN A 86 10.46 12.26 1.77
C GLN A 86 11.51 12.35 0.65
N THR A 87 11.39 13.28 -0.29
CA THR A 87 12.42 13.52 -1.32
C THR A 87 13.30 14.70 -0.93
N PRO A 88 14.54 14.79 -1.49
CA PRO A 88 15.29 16.03 -1.43
C PRO A 88 14.54 17.16 -2.18
N PRO A 89 14.90 18.44 -1.93
CA PRO A 89 14.20 19.59 -2.53
C PRO A 89 14.11 19.59 -4.06
N GLU A 90 15.12 19.01 -4.73
CA GLU A 90 15.16 18.85 -6.19
C GLU A 90 14.22 17.74 -6.69
N GLY A 91 13.63 16.97 -5.77
CA GLY A 91 12.76 15.85 -6.10
C GLY A 91 13.51 14.64 -6.65
N LYS A 92 12.71 13.66 -7.12
CA LYS A 92 13.22 12.46 -7.82
C LYS A 92 12.55 12.30 -9.16
N LYS A 93 13.36 12.04 -10.20
CA LYS A 93 12.85 11.82 -11.56
C LYS A 93 12.05 10.52 -11.61
N VAL A 94 10.84 10.59 -12.15
CA VAL A 94 9.99 9.43 -12.38
C VAL A 94 10.35 8.78 -13.72
N ASN A 95 10.86 7.55 -13.67
CA ASN A 95 11.26 6.81 -14.87
C ASN A 95 10.23 5.76 -15.29
N LYS A 96 9.32 5.38 -14.41
CA LYS A 96 8.28 4.36 -14.64
C LYS A 96 7.08 4.61 -13.75
N VAL A 97 5.94 4.06 -14.17
CA VAL A 97 4.70 4.06 -13.42
C VAL A 97 4.23 2.64 -13.16
N LEU A 98 3.42 2.47 -12.11
CA LEU A 98 2.59 1.30 -11.90
C LEU A 98 1.18 1.68 -12.35
N VAL A 99 0.65 0.97 -13.34
CA VAL A 99 -0.77 1.01 -13.71
C VAL A 99 -1.47 -0.04 -12.87
N ALA A 100 -2.38 0.36 -12.01
CA ALA A 100 -3.06 -0.53 -11.08
C ALA A 100 -4.58 -0.45 -11.26
N GLU A 101 -5.29 -1.54 -10.95
CA GLU A 101 -6.75 -1.54 -10.89
C GLU A 101 -7.24 -0.55 -9.82
N ASP A 102 -8.41 0.04 -10.02
CA ASP A 102 -9.11 0.73 -8.94
C ASP A 102 -9.80 -0.30 -8.06
N VAL A 103 -9.55 -0.22 -6.74
CA VAL A 103 -10.14 -1.13 -5.74
C VAL A 103 -11.27 -0.48 -4.94
N TYR A 104 -11.55 0.80 -5.21
CA TYR A 104 -12.69 1.50 -4.63
C TYR A 104 -13.94 1.21 -5.46
N TYR A 105 -14.56 0.06 -5.22
CA TYR A 105 -15.80 -0.28 -5.92
C TYR A 105 -17.00 0.39 -5.24
N PRO A 106 -18.01 0.77 -6.03
CA PRO A 106 -19.32 1.01 -5.46
C PRO A 106 -19.87 -0.32 -4.93
N GLY A 107 -19.98 -0.43 -3.61
CA GLY A 107 -20.55 -1.57 -2.90
C GLY A 107 -21.67 -1.13 -1.95
N ASP A 108 -22.19 -2.06 -1.17
CA ASP A 108 -23.23 -1.77 -0.16
C ASP A 108 -22.70 -0.92 1.00
N SER A 109 -21.39 -0.79 1.16
CA SER A 109 -20.74 0.03 2.16
C SER A 109 -19.57 0.81 1.56
N GLU A 110 -19.25 1.96 2.16
CA GLU A 110 -18.06 2.71 1.79
C GLU A 110 -16.79 1.92 2.14
N PRO A 111 -15.76 1.92 1.27
CA PRO A 111 -14.47 1.33 1.58
C PRO A 111 -13.85 1.94 2.82
N GLN A 112 -13.28 1.11 3.69
CA GLN A 112 -12.51 1.55 4.85
C GLN A 112 -11.04 1.30 4.61
N GLU A 113 -10.22 2.31 4.90
CA GLU A 113 -8.77 2.20 4.86
C GLU A 113 -8.21 2.08 6.27
N PHE A 114 -7.24 1.20 6.44
CA PHE A 114 -6.49 1.04 7.68
C PHE A 114 -5.01 1.26 7.42
N TYR A 115 -4.31 1.76 8.42
CA TYR A 115 -2.86 1.77 8.43
C TYR A 115 -2.33 0.53 9.13
N VAL A 116 -1.37 -0.16 8.51
CA VAL A 116 -0.63 -1.27 9.12
C VAL A 116 0.83 -1.19 8.69
N SER A 117 1.74 -1.29 9.63
CA SER A 117 3.18 -1.39 9.38
C SER A 117 3.83 -2.39 10.33
N ILE A 118 4.93 -3.00 9.88
CA ILE A 118 5.82 -3.79 10.73
C ILE A 118 7.18 -3.09 10.73
N LEU A 119 7.71 -2.85 11.91
CA LEU A 119 8.95 -2.12 12.07
C LEU A 119 9.78 -2.69 13.23
N LEU A 120 11.09 -2.50 13.17
CA LEU A 120 11.98 -2.81 14.27
C LEU A 120 11.98 -1.67 15.31
N ASN A 121 11.45 -1.92 16.49
CA ASN A 121 11.64 -1.02 17.64
C ASN A 121 13.05 -1.22 18.22
N ARG A 122 13.98 -0.38 17.81
CA ARG A 122 15.38 -0.47 18.20
C ARG A 122 15.59 -0.22 19.70
N GLY A 123 14.68 0.51 20.36
CA GLY A 123 14.77 0.82 21.77
C GLY A 123 14.64 -0.42 22.66
N VAL A 124 13.85 -1.39 22.22
CA VAL A 124 13.61 -2.66 22.95
C VAL A 124 14.13 -3.90 22.22
N GLY A 125 14.67 -3.73 21.00
CA GLY A 125 15.21 -4.83 20.19
C GLY A 125 14.14 -5.83 19.71
N LYS A 126 12.91 -5.37 19.47
CA LYS A 126 11.78 -6.22 19.05
C LYS A 126 11.13 -5.69 17.78
N ASN A 127 10.61 -6.58 16.99
CA ASN A 127 9.68 -6.21 15.94
C ASN A 127 8.35 -5.78 16.56
N MET A 128 7.68 -4.85 15.90
CA MET A 128 6.42 -4.28 16.35
C MET A 128 5.48 -4.12 15.17
N ILE A 129 4.23 -4.53 15.34
CA ILE A 129 3.14 -4.16 14.41
C ILE A 129 2.55 -2.86 14.94
N MET A 130 2.50 -1.84 14.10
CA MET A 130 1.81 -0.58 14.35
C MET A 130 0.62 -0.49 13.41
N TYR A 131 -0.55 -0.13 13.93
CA TYR A 131 -1.78 -0.07 13.13
C TYR A 131 -2.74 0.99 13.66
N SER A 132 -3.61 1.48 12.75
CA SER A 132 -4.60 2.52 13.06
C SER A 132 -5.84 2.36 12.19
N THR A 133 -6.98 2.84 12.69
CA THR A 133 -8.21 3.02 11.90
C THR A 133 -8.11 4.17 10.91
N GLU A 134 -7.13 5.06 11.08
CA GLU A 134 -6.88 6.23 10.24
C GLU A 134 -6.00 5.85 9.04
N GLY A 135 -6.58 5.12 8.06
CA GLY A 135 -5.93 4.84 6.79
C GLY A 135 -5.93 6.04 5.85
N GLY A 136 -5.08 5.99 4.82
CA GLY A 136 -4.99 7.06 3.82
C GLY A 136 -4.37 8.37 4.31
N MET A 137 -4.03 8.47 5.58
CA MET A 137 -3.36 9.62 6.19
C MET A 137 -1.90 9.30 6.51
N ASP A 138 -1.07 10.35 6.69
CA ASP A 138 0.28 10.14 7.21
C ASP A 138 0.21 9.77 8.68
N ILE A 139 0.87 8.70 9.06
CA ILE A 139 0.85 8.20 10.45
C ILE A 139 1.46 9.21 11.43
N GLU A 140 2.37 10.06 10.98
CA GLU A 140 2.94 11.15 11.76
C GLU A 140 1.86 12.17 12.14
N THR A 141 0.96 12.49 11.22
CA THR A 141 -0.18 13.40 11.47
C THR A 141 -1.17 12.76 12.46
N VAL A 142 -1.40 11.45 12.35
CA VAL A 142 -2.25 10.71 13.32
C VAL A 142 -1.58 10.72 14.70
N ALA A 143 -0.25 10.51 14.78
CA ALA A 143 0.48 10.54 16.03
C ALA A 143 0.45 11.91 16.73
N GLU A 144 0.39 13.00 15.97
CA GLU A 144 0.31 14.35 16.52
C GLU A 144 -1.11 14.73 16.99
N ASN A 145 -2.14 14.33 16.24
CA ASN A 145 -3.51 14.81 16.47
C ASN A 145 -4.38 13.83 17.26
N THR A 146 -4.22 12.53 17.03
CA THR A 146 -5.06 11.46 17.59
C THR A 146 -4.22 10.22 17.96
N PRO A 147 -3.19 10.37 18.83
CA PRO A 147 -2.27 9.28 19.19
C PRO A 147 -2.98 8.07 19.80
N GLU A 148 -4.16 8.25 20.39
CA GLU A 148 -5.00 7.18 20.94
C GLU A 148 -5.57 6.22 19.87
N LEU A 149 -5.54 6.60 18.59
CA LEU A 149 -5.92 5.75 17.47
C LEU A 149 -4.77 4.93 16.90
N ILE A 150 -3.57 5.06 17.46
CA ILE A 150 -2.41 4.25 17.09
C ILE A 150 -2.26 3.11 18.11
N PHE A 151 -2.35 1.91 17.61
CA PHE A 151 -2.18 0.69 18.39
C PHE A 151 -0.85 0.02 18.02
N THR A 152 -0.27 -0.70 18.98
CA THR A 152 0.98 -1.43 18.76
C THR A 152 0.95 -2.80 19.40
N GLU A 153 1.55 -3.79 18.72
CA GLU A 153 1.79 -5.13 19.24
C GLU A 153 3.30 -5.41 19.16
N GLU A 154 3.97 -5.49 20.32
CA GLU A 154 5.37 -5.93 20.37
C GLU A 154 5.45 -7.44 20.17
N ILE A 155 6.37 -7.89 19.31
CA ILE A 155 6.51 -9.30 18.96
C ILE A 155 7.75 -9.87 19.63
N ASP A 156 7.57 -10.98 20.30
CA ASP A 156 8.67 -11.71 20.91
C ASP A 156 9.62 -12.25 19.82
N PRO A 157 10.92 -11.94 19.88
CA PRO A 157 11.86 -12.36 18.82
C PRO A 157 12.11 -13.86 18.78
N VAL A 158 11.81 -14.58 19.86
CA VAL A 158 12.00 -16.04 19.95
C VAL A 158 10.78 -16.80 19.45
N HIS A 159 9.59 -16.35 19.83
CA HIS A 159 8.33 -17.05 19.55
C HIS A 159 7.58 -16.50 18.34
N GLY A 160 7.94 -15.29 17.86
CA GLY A 160 7.27 -14.62 16.77
C GLY A 160 5.88 -14.11 17.14
N LEU A 161 5.04 -13.93 16.14
CA LEU A 161 3.67 -13.41 16.29
C LEU A 161 2.74 -14.46 16.93
N TYR A 162 2.19 -14.10 18.10
CA TYR A 162 1.17 -14.95 18.72
C TYR A 162 -0.21 -14.75 18.10
N PRO A 163 -1.04 -15.82 18.01
CA PRO A 163 -2.40 -15.72 17.46
C PRO A 163 -3.29 -14.68 18.16
N PHE A 164 -3.08 -14.42 19.46
CA PHE A 164 -3.87 -13.41 20.17
C PHE A 164 -3.54 -11.99 19.70
N GLN A 165 -2.31 -11.71 19.26
CA GLN A 165 -1.91 -10.40 18.76
C GLN A 165 -2.61 -10.10 17.43
N ALA A 166 -2.69 -11.08 16.50
CA ALA A 166 -3.48 -10.91 15.29
C ALA A 166 -4.96 -10.65 15.60
N ARG A 167 -5.52 -11.30 16.65
CA ARG A 167 -6.88 -11.03 17.12
C ARG A 167 -7.05 -9.62 17.68
N ASN A 168 -6.07 -9.14 18.44
CA ASN A 168 -6.05 -7.76 18.96
C ASN A 168 -6.10 -6.74 17.82
N VAL A 169 -5.28 -6.94 16.76
CA VAL A 169 -5.30 -6.08 15.58
C VAL A 169 -6.69 -6.02 14.98
N ALA A 170 -7.29 -7.16 14.68
CA ALA A 170 -8.63 -7.20 14.08
C ALA A 170 -9.72 -6.60 14.99
N PHE A 171 -9.62 -6.82 16.29
CA PHE A 171 -10.56 -6.28 17.27
C PHE A 171 -10.44 -4.76 17.41
N ASN A 172 -9.23 -4.24 17.56
CA ASN A 172 -8.98 -2.80 17.72
C ASN A 172 -9.32 -1.99 16.45
N LEU A 173 -9.23 -2.64 15.26
CA LEU A 173 -9.71 -2.06 14.00
C LEU A 173 -11.25 -2.15 13.83
N GLY A 174 -11.97 -2.69 14.81
CA GLY A 174 -13.42 -2.77 14.81
C GLY A 174 -13.99 -3.80 13.81
N LEU A 175 -13.16 -4.74 13.35
CA LEU A 175 -13.57 -5.72 12.34
C LEU A 175 -14.40 -6.86 12.92
N SER A 176 -15.33 -7.38 12.11
CA SER A 176 -16.20 -8.49 12.47
C SER A 176 -16.41 -9.43 11.27
N GLY A 177 -17.00 -10.60 11.50
CA GLY A 177 -17.37 -11.55 10.45
C GLY A 177 -16.17 -11.99 9.59
N ASP A 178 -16.32 -11.91 8.28
CA ASP A 178 -15.29 -12.36 7.34
C ASP A 178 -14.12 -11.37 7.25
N ALA A 179 -14.36 -10.07 7.46
CA ALA A 179 -13.29 -9.07 7.53
C ALA A 179 -12.36 -9.34 8.73
N TYR A 180 -12.91 -9.74 9.88
CA TYR A 180 -12.12 -10.16 11.04
C TYR A 180 -11.22 -11.36 10.70
N LYS A 181 -11.78 -12.41 10.09
CA LYS A 181 -11.02 -13.61 9.68
C LYS A 181 -9.94 -13.27 8.63
N GLY A 182 -10.29 -12.42 7.67
CA GLY A 182 -9.37 -11.92 6.65
C GLY A 182 -8.19 -11.18 7.26
N MET A 183 -8.42 -10.33 8.26
CA MET A 183 -7.37 -9.60 8.95
C MET A 183 -6.43 -10.53 9.74
N LEU A 184 -6.95 -11.57 10.40
CA LEU A 184 -6.10 -12.57 11.07
C LEU A 184 -5.14 -13.24 10.10
N LYS A 185 -5.64 -13.66 8.94
CA LYS A 185 -4.82 -14.25 7.88
C LYS A 185 -3.80 -13.22 7.36
N PHE A 186 -4.27 -12.00 7.04
CA PHE A 186 -3.44 -10.92 6.51
C PHE A 186 -2.25 -10.61 7.42
N ILE A 187 -2.49 -10.34 8.71
CA ILE A 187 -1.44 -10.00 9.67
C ILE A 187 -0.42 -11.14 9.83
N THR A 188 -0.89 -12.39 9.91
CA THR A 188 -0.01 -13.54 10.02
C THR A 188 0.87 -13.69 8.77
N THR A 189 0.28 -13.56 7.60
CA THR A 189 1.01 -13.66 6.32
C THR A 189 1.96 -12.50 6.12
N LEU A 190 1.54 -11.28 6.46
CA LEU A 190 2.39 -10.07 6.39
C LEU A 190 3.62 -10.19 7.29
N TYR A 191 3.44 -10.70 8.52
CA TYR A 191 4.54 -10.91 9.44
C TYR A 191 5.53 -11.97 8.93
N ASN A 192 5.03 -13.08 8.38
CA ASN A 192 5.87 -14.11 7.77
C ASN A 192 6.67 -13.55 6.58
N ALA A 193 6.01 -12.80 5.71
CA ALA A 193 6.68 -12.13 4.59
C ALA A 193 7.79 -11.18 5.08
N TYR A 194 7.52 -10.40 6.13
CA TYR A 194 8.49 -9.48 6.72
C TYR A 194 9.73 -10.23 7.23
N VAL A 195 9.55 -11.31 7.99
CA VAL A 195 10.66 -12.08 8.58
C VAL A 195 11.45 -12.86 7.52
N GLU A 196 10.77 -13.58 6.63
CA GLU A 196 11.41 -14.46 5.66
C GLU A 196 12.12 -13.70 4.52
N SER A 197 11.65 -12.48 4.21
CA SER A 197 12.31 -11.62 3.22
C SER A 197 13.35 -10.66 3.81
N ASP A 198 13.60 -10.74 5.14
CA ASP A 198 14.51 -9.82 5.86
C ASP A 198 14.17 -8.35 5.56
N ALA A 199 12.88 -8.03 5.51
CA ALA A 199 12.39 -6.70 5.17
C ALA A 199 12.61 -5.70 6.32
N SER A 200 12.73 -4.43 5.95
CA SER A 200 12.93 -3.32 6.92
C SER A 200 12.13 -2.07 6.51
#